data_11fe888424ab3b5f3d3ad7aef4705bc4
#
_entry.id   11fe888424ab3b5f3d3ad7aef4705bc4
#
_cell.length_a   1.000
_cell.length_b   1.000
_cell.length_c   1.000
_cell.angle_alpha   90.00
_cell.angle_beta   90.00
_cell.angle_gamma   90.00
#
_symmetry.space_group_name_H-M   'P 1'
#
loop_
_entity.id
_entity.type
_entity.pdbx_description
1 polymer ?
#
loop_
_entity_poly.entity_id
_entity_poly.type
_entity_poly.pdbx_seq_one_letter_code
_entity_poly.pdbx_strand_id
1 'polypeptide(L)'
;EAVWREALWLVKDGIGTTEEIDEAIRMGFGLRWGQMGLFETYRVAGGEAGMKHFMAQFGPCLTWPWTKLMDVPEFNDELVDLIAGQSDAQSGHHSIRELERIRDSNLIGFLRALKDRNWGAGKVLRKHDDRRRAAFHAEGHGSEAAPLRLAQMQVLPGWIDYNGHMTE
;
A
#
# COMPACT_ATOMS: atom_id res chain seq x y z
N GLU A 1 4.01 9.45 -7.75
CA GLU A 1 4.57 10.77 -8.11
C GLU A 1 3.49 11.86 -8.14
N ALA A 2 2.34 11.66 -8.82
CA ALA A 2 1.28 12.65 -8.92
C ALA A 2 0.76 13.11 -7.55
N VAL A 3 0.40 12.17 -6.69
CA VAL A 3 -0.10 12.46 -5.33
C VAL A 3 0.93 13.22 -4.51
N TRP A 4 2.21 12.87 -4.61
CA TRP A 4 3.26 13.55 -3.88
C TRP A 4 3.46 15.00 -4.36
N ARG A 5 3.47 15.25 -5.67
CA ARG A 5 3.56 16.62 -6.20
C ARG A 5 2.43 17.51 -5.72
N GLU A 6 1.19 17.02 -5.76
CA GLU A 6 0.03 17.76 -5.24
C GLU A 6 0.15 18.02 -3.73
N ALA A 7 0.61 17.02 -2.96
CA ALA A 7 0.82 17.16 -1.51
C ALA A 7 1.85 18.25 -1.18
N LEU A 8 2.94 18.38 -1.94
CA LEU A 8 3.92 19.44 -1.77
C LEU A 8 3.29 20.85 -1.94
N TRP A 9 2.40 21.01 -2.92
CA TRP A 9 1.69 22.27 -3.11
C TRP A 9 0.71 22.55 -1.99
N LEU A 10 0.00 21.55 -1.47
CA LEU A 10 -0.92 21.73 -0.35
C LEU A 10 -0.19 22.22 0.91
N VAL A 11 0.99 21.68 1.20
CA VAL A 11 1.81 22.14 2.33
C VAL A 11 2.35 23.55 2.06
N LYS A 12 2.93 23.80 0.89
CA LYS A 12 3.50 25.10 0.51
C LYS A 12 2.46 26.23 0.57
N ASP A 13 1.25 25.95 0.08
CA ASP A 13 0.15 26.93 0.04
C ASP A 13 -0.56 27.04 1.40
N GLY A 14 -0.12 26.30 2.44
CA GLY A 14 -0.69 26.36 3.79
C GLY A 14 -2.10 25.79 3.89
N ILE A 15 -2.50 24.91 2.96
CA ILE A 15 -3.83 24.29 2.92
C ILE A 15 -3.92 23.16 3.94
N GLY A 16 -2.84 22.41 4.15
CA GLY A 16 -2.75 21.34 5.12
C GLY A 16 -1.32 21.03 5.52
N THR A 17 -1.16 20.44 6.68
CA THR A 17 0.10 19.90 7.19
C THR A 17 0.38 18.53 6.59
N THR A 18 1.59 18.02 6.73
CA THR A 18 1.94 16.65 6.34
C THR A 18 1.06 15.62 7.02
N GLU A 19 0.75 15.81 8.31
CA GLU A 19 -0.11 14.92 9.09
C GLU A 19 -1.55 14.90 8.57
N GLU A 20 -2.14 16.07 8.30
CA GLU A 20 -3.50 16.18 7.78
C GLU A 20 -3.63 15.55 6.38
N ILE A 21 -2.62 15.73 5.53
CA ILE A 21 -2.59 15.11 4.19
C ILE A 21 -2.47 13.60 4.29
N ASP A 22 -1.58 13.08 5.14
CA ASP A 22 -1.44 11.64 5.39
C ASP A 22 -2.73 11.04 5.94
N GLU A 23 -3.42 11.73 6.86
CA GLU A 23 -4.69 11.30 7.41
C GLU A 23 -5.78 11.24 6.31
N ALA A 24 -5.85 12.25 5.47
CA ALA A 24 -6.77 12.27 4.33
C ALA A 24 -6.53 11.10 3.37
N ILE A 25 -5.26 10.75 3.12
CA ILE A 25 -4.90 9.59 2.30
C ILE A 25 -5.26 8.28 3.00
N ARG A 26 -4.86 8.10 4.27
CA ARG A 26 -5.11 6.88 5.05
C ARG A 26 -6.60 6.56 5.16
N MET A 27 -7.41 7.55 5.57
CA MET A 27 -8.85 7.37 5.81
C MET A 27 -9.69 7.52 4.54
N GLY A 28 -9.14 8.15 3.51
CA GLY A 28 -9.77 8.35 2.21
C GLY A 28 -9.56 7.16 1.26
N PHE A 29 -8.84 7.42 0.18
CA PHE A 29 -8.67 6.43 -0.88
C PHE A 29 -7.73 5.26 -0.48
N GLY A 30 -6.83 5.41 0.49
CA GLY A 30 -5.87 4.39 0.87
C GLY A 30 -6.52 3.07 1.29
N LEU A 31 -7.55 3.12 2.14
CA LEU A 31 -8.31 1.94 2.56
C LEU A 31 -9.06 1.27 1.39
N ARG A 32 -9.54 2.05 0.45
CA ARG A 32 -10.27 1.53 -0.72
C ARG A 32 -9.34 0.92 -1.74
N TRP A 33 -8.25 1.59 -2.05
CA TRP A 33 -7.30 1.13 -3.07
C TRP A 33 -6.53 -0.12 -2.65
N GLY A 34 -6.33 -0.34 -1.37
CA GLY A 34 -5.71 -1.57 -0.86
C GLY A 34 -6.55 -2.83 -1.13
N GLN A 35 -7.88 -2.68 -1.23
CA GLN A 35 -8.80 -3.80 -1.47
C GLN A 35 -9.38 -3.85 -2.90
N MET A 36 -9.68 -2.72 -3.51
CA MET A 36 -10.36 -2.64 -4.81
C MET A 36 -9.46 -2.11 -5.92
N GLY A 37 -8.47 -1.28 -5.59
CA GLY A 37 -7.73 -0.51 -6.58
C GLY A 37 -8.55 0.67 -7.11
N LEU A 38 -8.12 1.23 -8.23
CA LEU A 38 -8.69 2.47 -8.78
C LEU A 38 -10.02 2.24 -9.52
N PHE A 39 -10.01 1.36 -10.50
CA PHE A 39 -11.18 1.18 -11.39
C PHE A 39 -12.37 0.52 -10.69
N GLU A 40 -12.15 -0.45 -9.81
CA GLU A 40 -13.23 -1.04 -9.01
C GLU A 40 -13.86 -0.01 -8.07
N THR A 41 -13.05 0.85 -7.44
CA THR A 41 -13.55 1.94 -6.59
C THR A 41 -14.48 2.87 -7.38
N TYR A 42 -14.11 3.24 -8.59
CA TYR A 42 -14.92 4.11 -9.44
C TYR A 42 -16.14 3.39 -10.04
N ARG A 43 -16.05 2.09 -10.29
CA ARG A 43 -17.20 1.29 -10.66
C ARG A 43 -18.28 1.29 -9.57
N VAL A 44 -17.89 1.14 -8.32
CA VAL A 44 -18.80 1.23 -7.16
C VAL A 44 -19.40 2.63 -7.04
N ALA A 45 -18.60 3.67 -7.26
CA ALA A 45 -19.08 5.06 -7.25
C ALA A 45 -20.11 5.36 -8.35
N GLY A 46 -20.09 4.62 -9.46
CA GLY A 46 -21.10 4.68 -10.53
C GLY A 46 -22.44 4.02 -10.18
N GLY A 47 -22.52 3.36 -9.02
CA GLY A 47 -23.73 2.65 -8.57
C GLY A 47 -24.11 1.49 -9.52
N GLU A 48 -25.38 1.16 -9.57
CA GLU A 48 -25.91 0.06 -10.40
C GLU A 48 -25.65 0.25 -11.91
N ALA A 49 -25.53 1.50 -12.38
CA ALA A 49 -25.20 1.81 -13.76
C ALA A 49 -23.69 1.66 -14.09
N GLY A 50 -22.86 1.46 -13.08
CA GLY A 50 -21.46 1.05 -13.16
C GLY A 50 -20.53 2.08 -13.79
N MET A 51 -19.40 1.59 -14.32
CA MET A 51 -18.31 2.44 -14.82
C MET A 51 -18.73 3.37 -15.96
N LYS A 52 -19.58 2.92 -16.85
CA LYS A 52 -20.05 3.77 -17.99
C LYS A 52 -20.78 5.02 -17.48
N HIS A 53 -21.60 4.86 -16.45
CA HIS A 53 -22.30 5.98 -15.83
C HIS A 53 -21.32 6.91 -15.10
N PHE A 54 -20.39 6.34 -14.32
CA PHE A 54 -19.35 7.11 -13.66
C PHE A 54 -18.54 7.96 -14.65
N MET A 55 -18.10 7.36 -15.75
CA MET A 55 -17.34 8.09 -16.78
C MET A 55 -18.16 9.17 -17.46
N ALA A 56 -19.44 8.93 -17.75
CA ALA A 56 -20.29 9.94 -18.33
C ALA A 56 -20.53 11.13 -17.39
N GLN A 57 -20.66 10.87 -16.10
CA GLN A 57 -20.94 11.90 -15.10
C GLN A 57 -19.69 12.69 -14.71
N PHE A 58 -18.56 12.01 -14.48
CA PHE A 58 -17.35 12.62 -13.94
C PHE A 58 -16.24 12.83 -14.99
N GLY A 59 -16.27 12.13 -16.11
CA GLY A 59 -15.28 12.28 -17.17
C GLY A 59 -15.10 13.70 -17.68
N PRO A 60 -16.17 14.46 -17.95
CA PRO A 60 -16.05 15.84 -18.42
C PRO A 60 -15.25 16.76 -17.51
N CYS A 61 -15.32 16.57 -16.18
CA CYS A 61 -14.61 17.42 -15.25
C CYS A 61 -13.08 17.19 -15.26
N LEU A 62 -12.58 16.10 -15.85
CA LEU A 62 -11.14 15.86 -15.97
C LEU A 62 -10.44 16.86 -16.91
N THR A 63 -11.18 17.61 -17.71
CA THR A 63 -10.63 18.70 -18.52
C THR A 63 -10.39 19.99 -17.73
N TRP A 64 -10.87 20.06 -16.48
CA TRP A 64 -10.72 21.23 -15.63
C TRP A 64 -9.31 21.28 -15.02
N PRO A 65 -8.80 22.45 -14.64
CA PRO A 65 -7.48 22.61 -14.05
C PRO A 65 -7.46 22.22 -12.56
N TRP A 66 -7.71 20.93 -12.27
CA TRP A 66 -7.74 20.40 -10.91
C TRP A 66 -6.40 20.39 -10.19
N THR A 67 -5.32 20.27 -10.95
CA THR A 67 -4.03 19.90 -10.40
C THR A 67 -2.90 20.75 -10.99
N LYS A 68 -1.81 20.88 -10.24
CA LYS A 68 -0.54 21.45 -10.69
C LYS A 68 0.43 20.37 -11.18
N LEU A 69 -0.06 19.23 -11.64
CA LEU A 69 0.64 17.97 -11.83
C LEU A 69 2.03 18.05 -12.51
N MET A 70 2.22 18.97 -13.45
CA MET A 70 3.49 19.19 -14.15
C MET A 70 4.31 20.34 -13.56
N ASP A 71 3.75 21.05 -12.60
CA ASP A 71 4.40 22.16 -11.91
C ASP A 71 4.86 21.70 -10.54
N VAL A 72 6.17 21.70 -10.30
CA VAL A 72 6.79 21.24 -9.05
C VAL A 72 7.18 22.47 -8.23
N PRO A 73 6.87 22.51 -6.92
CA PRO A 73 7.34 23.58 -6.06
C PRO A 73 8.88 23.66 -6.08
N GLU A 74 9.44 24.86 -6.04
CA GLU A 74 10.86 25.01 -5.86
C GLU A 74 11.29 24.47 -4.48
N PHE A 75 12.27 23.58 -4.47
CA PHE A 75 12.84 23.00 -3.25
C PHE A 75 13.88 23.95 -2.65
N ASN A 76 13.42 25.10 -2.18
CA ASN A 76 14.25 26.02 -1.40
C ASN A 76 14.31 25.57 0.08
N ASP A 77 15.26 26.13 0.83
CA ASP A 77 15.48 25.75 2.23
C ASP A 77 14.22 25.95 3.08
N GLU A 78 13.44 27.01 2.83
CA GLU A 78 12.19 27.28 3.56
C GLU A 78 11.16 26.16 3.41
N LEU A 79 10.93 25.67 2.20
CA LEU A 79 9.99 24.56 1.97
C LEU A 79 10.54 23.24 2.53
N VAL A 80 11.83 22.98 2.38
CA VAL A 80 12.47 21.77 2.91
C VAL A 80 12.38 21.74 4.43
N ASP A 81 12.72 22.84 5.10
CA ASP A 81 12.67 22.95 6.56
C ASP A 81 11.24 22.86 7.10
N LEU A 82 10.28 23.47 6.40
CA LEU A 82 8.85 23.37 6.74
C LEU A 82 8.38 21.90 6.74
N ILE A 83 8.62 21.20 5.64
CA ILE A 83 8.18 19.81 5.48
C ILE A 83 8.92 18.89 6.45
N ALA A 84 10.25 19.03 6.59
CA ALA A 84 11.03 18.25 7.52
C ALA A 84 10.57 18.45 8.97
N GLY A 85 10.35 19.69 9.38
CA GLY A 85 9.88 20.01 10.73
C GLY A 85 8.49 19.43 11.03
N GLN A 86 7.57 19.48 10.07
CA GLN A 86 6.25 18.84 10.22
C GLN A 86 6.36 17.31 10.29
N SER A 87 7.19 16.70 9.45
CA SER A 87 7.44 15.27 9.45
C SER A 87 8.05 14.79 10.76
N ASP A 88 9.01 15.55 11.30
CA ASP A 88 9.62 15.25 12.60
C ASP A 88 8.60 15.38 13.75
N ALA A 89 7.74 16.38 13.71
CA ALA A 89 6.65 16.53 14.69
C ALA A 89 5.67 15.35 14.65
N GLN A 90 5.37 14.86 13.44
CA GLN A 90 4.45 13.75 13.19
C GLN A 90 5.01 12.41 13.67
N SER A 91 6.23 12.06 13.33
CA SER A 91 6.79 10.72 13.54
C SER A 91 8.27 10.67 13.94
N GLY A 92 8.93 11.78 14.15
CA GLY A 92 10.35 11.85 14.49
C GLY A 92 10.71 11.27 15.87
N HIS A 93 9.72 10.97 16.71
CA HIS A 93 9.91 10.24 17.97
C HIS A 93 10.16 8.72 17.78
N HIS A 94 9.94 8.20 16.56
CA HIS A 94 10.29 6.85 16.17
C HIS A 94 11.57 6.82 15.34
N SER A 95 12.38 5.80 15.53
CA SER A 95 13.44 5.48 14.58
C SER A 95 12.84 4.93 13.26
N ILE A 96 13.58 5.05 12.18
CA ILE A 96 13.15 4.48 10.87
C ILE A 96 12.88 2.97 10.99
N ARG A 97 13.70 2.23 11.75
CA ARG A 97 13.48 0.80 11.97
C ARG A 97 12.21 0.48 12.76
N GLU A 98 11.80 1.35 13.68
CA GLU A 98 10.52 1.20 14.37
C GLU A 98 9.35 1.45 13.40
N LEU A 99 9.42 2.48 12.59
CA LEU A 99 8.42 2.76 11.55
C LEU A 99 8.31 1.62 10.54
N GLU A 100 9.42 1.03 10.12
CA GLU A 100 9.44 -0.15 9.25
C GLU A 100 8.73 -1.35 9.89
N ARG A 101 9.02 -1.66 11.14
CA ARG A 101 8.35 -2.76 11.87
C ARG A 101 6.84 -2.53 12.00
N ILE A 102 6.44 -1.29 12.31
CA ILE A 102 5.02 -0.92 12.40
C ILE A 102 4.35 -1.12 11.04
N ARG A 103 4.96 -0.61 9.97
CA ARG A 103 4.48 -0.78 8.59
C ARG A 103 4.32 -2.25 8.23
N ASP A 104 5.35 -3.05 8.44
CA ASP A 104 5.35 -4.46 8.03
C ASP A 104 4.32 -5.27 8.82
N SER A 105 4.22 -5.04 10.13
CA SER A 105 3.21 -5.67 10.97
C SER A 105 1.79 -5.34 10.51
N ASN A 106 1.53 -4.07 10.19
CA ASN A 106 0.24 -3.62 9.69
C ASN A 106 -0.09 -4.20 8.31
N LEU A 107 0.90 -4.22 7.39
CA LEU A 107 0.73 -4.83 6.07
C LEU A 107 0.41 -6.33 6.16
N ILE A 108 1.11 -7.06 7.01
CA ILE A 108 0.82 -8.49 7.25
C ILE A 108 -0.60 -8.67 7.79
N GLY A 109 -1.02 -7.87 8.76
CA GLY A 109 -2.38 -7.91 9.30
C GLY A 109 -3.43 -7.63 8.23
N PHE A 110 -3.22 -6.59 7.43
CA PHE A 110 -4.11 -6.21 6.34
C PHE A 110 -4.20 -7.30 5.24
N LEU A 111 -3.05 -7.83 4.82
CA LEU A 111 -2.98 -8.89 3.82
C LEU A 111 -3.63 -10.20 4.31
N ARG A 112 -3.47 -10.55 5.58
CA ARG A 112 -4.17 -11.70 6.20
C ARG A 112 -5.67 -11.53 6.15
N ALA A 113 -6.20 -10.38 6.57
CA ALA A 113 -7.62 -10.09 6.52
C ALA A 113 -8.19 -10.16 5.09
N LEU A 114 -7.48 -9.64 4.10
CA LEU A 114 -7.86 -9.74 2.69
C LEU A 114 -7.77 -11.17 2.16
N LYS A 115 -6.78 -11.94 2.59
CA LYS A 115 -6.61 -13.36 2.21
C LYS A 115 -7.78 -14.21 2.72
N ASP A 116 -8.22 -13.99 3.97
CA ASP A 116 -9.37 -14.69 4.55
C ASP A 116 -10.66 -14.37 3.79
N ARG A 117 -10.81 -13.14 3.32
CA ARG A 117 -11.94 -12.70 2.49
C ARG A 117 -11.83 -13.12 1.02
N ASN A 118 -10.69 -13.66 0.60
CA ASN A 118 -10.40 -14.00 -0.81
C ASN A 118 -10.62 -12.82 -1.76
N TRP A 119 -10.18 -11.64 -1.38
CA TRP A 119 -10.41 -10.39 -2.10
C TRP A 119 -9.12 -9.58 -2.30
N GLY A 120 -9.07 -8.73 -3.33
CA GLY A 120 -7.97 -7.82 -3.62
C GLY A 120 -6.60 -8.50 -3.60
N ALA A 121 -5.64 -7.92 -2.90
CA ALA A 121 -4.30 -8.48 -2.73
C ALA A 121 -4.32 -9.88 -2.06
N GLY A 122 -5.29 -10.13 -1.18
CA GLY A 122 -5.45 -11.43 -0.51
C GLY A 122 -5.80 -12.56 -1.47
N LYS A 123 -6.57 -12.27 -2.54
CA LYS A 123 -6.87 -13.23 -3.61
C LYS A 123 -5.60 -13.62 -4.38
N VAL A 124 -4.72 -12.66 -4.62
CA VAL A 124 -3.42 -12.91 -5.28
C VAL A 124 -2.55 -13.81 -4.43
N LEU A 125 -2.45 -13.53 -3.11
CA LEU A 125 -1.71 -14.36 -2.17
C LEU A 125 -2.28 -15.78 -2.08
N ARG A 126 -3.60 -15.93 -1.98
CA ARG A 126 -4.24 -17.25 -1.95
C ARG A 126 -3.91 -18.05 -3.21
N LYS A 127 -4.03 -17.45 -4.38
CA LYS A 127 -3.67 -18.09 -5.66
C LYS A 127 -2.19 -18.50 -5.72
N HIS A 128 -1.31 -17.70 -5.12
CA HIS A 128 0.11 -18.02 -5.00
C HIS A 128 0.33 -19.24 -4.09
N ASP A 129 -0.28 -19.27 -2.91
CA ASP A 129 -0.19 -20.37 -1.97
C ASP A 129 -0.73 -21.68 -2.56
N ASP A 130 -1.87 -21.60 -3.26
CA ASP A 130 -2.46 -22.78 -3.91
C ASP A 130 -1.53 -23.35 -4.98
N ARG A 131 -0.86 -22.48 -5.75
CA ARG A 131 0.16 -22.91 -6.73
C ARG A 131 1.36 -23.58 -6.04
N ARG A 132 1.84 -23.01 -4.95
CA ARG A 132 2.96 -23.58 -4.19
C ARG A 132 2.59 -24.95 -3.61
N ARG A 133 1.38 -25.09 -3.05
CA ARG A 133 0.86 -26.37 -2.56
C ARG A 133 0.75 -27.39 -3.66
N ALA A 134 0.18 -27.01 -4.81
CA ALA A 134 0.07 -27.91 -5.96
C ALA A 134 1.43 -28.39 -6.47
N ALA A 135 2.41 -27.50 -6.59
CA ALA A 135 3.77 -27.84 -6.98
C ALA A 135 4.41 -28.81 -5.97
N PHE A 136 4.29 -28.55 -4.68
CA PHE A 136 4.79 -29.40 -3.62
C PHE A 136 4.20 -30.81 -3.66
N HIS A 137 2.89 -30.94 -3.89
CA HIS A 137 2.24 -32.24 -4.04
C HIS A 137 2.67 -32.95 -5.34
N ALA A 138 2.87 -32.23 -6.43
CA ALA A 138 3.34 -32.79 -7.70
C ALA A 138 4.76 -33.36 -7.62
N GLU A 139 5.60 -32.82 -6.73
CA GLU A 139 6.94 -33.27 -6.43
C GLU A 139 6.95 -34.54 -5.50
N GLY A 140 5.79 -35.06 -5.14
CA GLY A 140 5.66 -36.26 -4.33
C GLY A 140 5.89 -36.05 -2.83
N HIS A 141 5.89 -34.81 -2.38
CA HIS A 141 6.02 -34.44 -0.97
C HIS A 141 4.66 -34.40 -0.26
N GLY A 142 4.39 -35.39 0.56
CA GLY A 142 3.28 -35.41 1.51
C GLY A 142 1.92 -35.86 0.95
N SER A 143 1.16 -36.54 1.80
CA SER A 143 -0.26 -36.78 1.60
C SER A 143 -1.06 -35.80 2.48
N GLU A 144 -2.32 -35.48 2.11
CA GLU A 144 -3.22 -34.64 2.90
C GLU A 144 -3.41 -35.13 4.37
N ALA A 145 -3.10 -36.38 4.64
CA ALA A 145 -3.28 -37.04 5.95
C ALA A 145 -2.01 -37.02 6.85
N ALA A 146 -0.87 -36.56 6.39
CA ALA A 146 0.35 -36.51 7.18
C ALA A 146 0.79 -35.06 7.43
N PRO A 147 1.15 -34.69 8.66
CA PRO A 147 1.74 -33.38 8.89
C PRO A 147 3.01 -33.25 8.06
N LEU A 148 3.05 -32.19 7.24
CA LEU A 148 4.22 -31.84 6.44
C LEU A 148 5.45 -31.66 7.33
N ARG A 149 6.38 -32.58 7.34
CA ARG A 149 7.75 -32.30 7.78
C ARG A 149 8.40 -31.48 6.68
N LEU A 150 8.16 -30.17 6.72
CA LEU A 150 8.97 -29.22 5.97
C LEU A 150 10.43 -29.43 6.39
N ALA A 151 11.33 -29.42 5.44
CA ALA A 151 12.72 -29.75 5.63
C ALA A 151 13.31 -29.11 6.90
N GLN A 152 13.99 -29.92 7.69
CA GLN A 152 14.79 -29.43 8.79
C GLN A 152 16.07 -28.88 8.17
N MET A 153 16.11 -27.58 7.94
CA MET A 153 17.27 -26.91 7.37
C MET A 153 17.89 -26.00 8.43
N GLN A 154 19.21 -26.02 8.49
CA GLN A 154 19.93 -25.05 9.28
C GLN A 154 19.89 -23.71 8.54
N VAL A 155 19.38 -22.67 9.19
CA VAL A 155 19.37 -21.33 8.62
C VAL A 155 20.82 -20.87 8.46
N LEU A 156 21.25 -20.67 7.22
CA LEU A 156 22.59 -20.16 6.94
C LEU A 156 22.61 -18.63 7.15
N PRO A 157 23.73 -18.07 7.64
CA PRO A 157 23.84 -16.61 7.85
C PRO A 157 23.51 -15.77 6.62
N GLY A 158 23.79 -16.27 5.40
CA GLY A 158 23.45 -15.63 4.13
C GLY A 158 21.96 -15.62 3.77
N TRP A 159 21.12 -16.32 4.53
CA TRP A 159 19.65 -16.33 4.36
C TRP A 159 18.94 -15.37 5.31
N ILE A 160 19.70 -14.67 6.12
CA ILE A 160 19.19 -13.69 7.06
C ILE A 160 19.45 -12.31 6.46
N ASP A 161 18.39 -11.53 6.27
CA ASP A 161 18.50 -10.15 5.83
C ASP A 161 19.08 -9.26 6.96
N TYR A 162 19.33 -7.99 6.65
CA TYR A 162 19.89 -7.03 7.61
C TYR A 162 18.94 -6.74 8.80
N ASN A 163 17.66 -7.15 8.73
CA ASN A 163 16.68 -7.05 9.83
C ASN A 163 16.65 -8.32 10.72
N GLY A 164 17.44 -9.34 10.39
CA GLY A 164 17.46 -10.62 11.10
C GLY A 164 16.29 -11.54 10.69
N HIS A 165 15.64 -11.27 9.55
CA HIS A 165 14.59 -12.09 8.99
C HIS A 165 15.17 -13.04 7.94
N MET A 166 14.57 -14.25 7.83
CA MET A 166 14.92 -15.18 6.78
C MET A 166 14.45 -14.62 5.44
N THR A 167 15.38 -14.47 4.49
CA THR A 167 15.04 -14.14 3.10
C THR A 167 14.41 -15.35 2.44
N GLU A 168 13.25 -15.18 1.79
CA GLU A 168 12.60 -16.21 0.99
C GLU A 168 13.35 -16.51 -0.30
#